data_2810a74ded0ebfd241838b0f9eea2bc0
#
_entry.id   2810a74ded0ebfd241838b0f9eea2bc0
#
_cell.length_a   1.000
_cell.length_b   1.000
_cell.length_c   1.000
_cell.angle_alpha   90.00
_cell.angle_beta   90.00
_cell.angle_gamma   90.00
#
_symmetry.space_group_name_H-M   'P 1'
#
loop_
_entity.id
_entity.type
_entity.pdbx_description
1 polymer ?
#
loop_
_entity_poly.entity_id
_entity_poly.type
_entity_poly.pdbx_seq_one_letter_code
_entity_poly.pdbx_strand_id
1 'polypeptide(L)'
;MIVIRKPDRINYEFDYVVGQTLREKRTRKEISLQQVADKLKTTKQAIFRYEKAEVSMKNSTFKKYCYAIGENPVDVYDEISLKYMRYVDTHKEEIIEKEK
;
A
#
# COMPACT_ATOMS: atom_id res chain seq x y z
N MET A 1 -0.61 -24.18 11.27
CA MET A 1 -0.48 -24.01 10.65
C MET A 1 -0.05 -23.37 9.94
N ILE A 2 0.33 -23.11 9.45
CA ILE A 2 0.78 -22.47 8.89
C ILE A 2 0.49 -21.95 7.93
N VAL A 3 0.31 -21.71 7.53
CA VAL A 3 -0.27 -21.29 6.75
C VAL A 3 0.14 -20.32 6.14
N ILE A 4 0.74 -19.75 6.33
CA ILE A 4 1.01 -18.78 5.86
C ILE A 4 1.90 -18.68 4.98
N ARG A 5 2.53 -19.20 4.69
CA ARG A 5 3.35 -19.15 3.90
C ARG A 5 3.08 -18.93 2.67
N LYS A 6 2.17 -18.53 2.36
CA LYS A 6 1.78 -18.35 1.14
C LYS A 6 2.33 -17.18 0.53
N PRO A 7 2.65 -17.07 -0.74
CA PRO A 7 3.01 -15.85 -1.46
C PRO A 7 1.99 -14.74 -1.29
N ASP A 8 0.74 -15.13 -1.14
CA ASP A 8 -0.33 -14.16 -0.93
C ASP A 8 -0.11 -13.32 0.31
N ARG A 9 0.41 -13.91 1.35
CA ARG A 9 0.62 -13.19 2.57
C ARG A 9 1.65 -12.10 2.39
N ILE A 10 2.72 -12.40 1.67
CA ILE A 10 3.76 -11.41 1.43
C ILE A 10 3.21 -10.26 0.60
N ASN A 11 2.40 -10.58 -0.40
CA ASN A 11 1.79 -9.55 -1.22
C ASN A 11 0.85 -8.68 -0.41
N TYR A 12 0.08 -9.29 0.46
CA TYR A 12 -0.83 -8.53 1.29
C TYR A 12 -0.08 -7.55 2.18
N GLU A 13 1.03 -7.99 2.74
CA GLU A 13 1.80 -7.14 3.63
C GLU A 13 2.42 -5.97 2.88
N PHE A 14 2.84 -6.20 1.65
CA PHE A 14 3.34 -5.11 0.82
C PHE A 14 2.21 -4.12 0.54
N ASP A 15 1.04 -4.64 0.18
CA ASP A 15 -0.11 -3.79 -0.09
C ASP A 15 -0.50 -2.98 1.13
N TYR A 16 -0.34 -3.56 2.31
CA TYR A 16 -0.62 -2.85 3.55
C TYR A 16 0.31 -1.65 3.70
N VAL A 17 1.60 -1.85 3.43
CA VAL A 17 2.57 -0.75 3.53
C VAL A 17 2.26 0.33 2.51
N VAL A 18 1.89 -0.08 1.30
CA VAL A 18 1.49 0.86 0.25
C VAL A 18 0.32 1.70 0.73
N GLY A 19 -0.73 1.03 1.19
CA GLY A 19 -1.95 1.72 1.60
C GLY A 19 -1.73 2.69 2.75
N GLN A 20 -0.99 2.24 3.75
CA GLN A 20 -0.72 3.08 4.92
C GLN A 20 0.12 4.30 4.56
N THR A 21 1.12 4.11 3.72
CA THR A 21 1.99 5.21 3.32
C THR A 21 1.21 6.27 2.56
N LEU A 22 0.37 5.83 1.62
CA LEU A 22 -0.44 6.77 0.85
C LEU A 22 -1.45 7.48 1.74
N ARG A 23 -2.07 6.75 2.65
CA ARG A 23 -3.02 7.36 3.57
C ARG A 23 -2.36 8.43 4.43
N GLU A 24 -1.19 8.13 4.96
CA GLU A 24 -0.47 9.10 5.78
C GLU A 24 -0.16 10.37 5.02
N LYS A 25 0.32 10.22 3.78
CA LYS A 25 0.65 11.39 2.97
C LYS A 25 -0.59 12.18 2.61
N ARG A 26 -1.67 11.48 2.29
CA ARG A 26 -2.93 12.13 1.96
C ARG A 26 -3.47 12.92 3.14
N THR A 27 -3.54 12.27 4.31
CA THR A 27 -4.13 12.93 5.48
C THR A 27 -3.27 14.07 5.99
N ARG A 28 -1.96 13.93 5.86
CA ARG A 28 -1.06 15.01 6.27
C ARG A 28 -1.28 16.26 5.43
N LYS A 29 -1.70 16.09 4.18
CA LYS A 29 -2.01 17.20 3.29
C LYS A 29 -3.47 17.62 3.37
N GLU A 30 -4.24 16.99 4.25
CA GLU A 30 -5.65 17.30 4.44
C GLU A 30 -6.48 17.10 3.18
N ILE A 31 -6.13 16.05 2.42
CA ILE A 31 -6.86 15.70 1.21
C ILE A 31 -7.82 14.58 1.58
N SER A 32 -9.09 14.74 1.17
CA SER A 32 -10.10 13.74 1.51
C SER A 32 -10.06 12.55 0.54
N LEU A 33 -10.67 11.45 0.99
CA LEU A 33 -10.83 10.29 0.13
C LEU A 33 -11.60 10.67 -1.14
N GLN A 34 -12.62 11.51 -0.99
CA GLN A 34 -13.43 11.91 -2.12
C GLN A 34 -12.62 12.71 -3.14
N GLN A 35 -11.72 13.55 -2.67
CA GLN A 35 -10.89 14.35 -3.58
C GLN A 35 -9.99 13.43 -4.43
N VAL A 36 -9.42 12.41 -3.80
CA VAL A 36 -8.60 11.46 -4.56
C VAL A 36 -9.48 10.68 -5.53
N ALA A 37 -10.62 10.22 -5.04
CA ALA A 37 -11.54 9.44 -5.87
C ALA A 37 -11.97 10.23 -7.10
N ASP A 38 -12.27 11.51 -6.92
CA ASP A 38 -12.67 12.35 -8.06
C ASP A 38 -11.57 12.44 -9.09
N LYS A 39 -10.34 12.57 -8.65
CA LYS A 39 -9.22 12.69 -9.59
C LYS A 39 -8.95 11.36 -10.31
N LEU A 40 -9.18 10.26 -9.65
CA LEU A 40 -8.98 8.95 -10.24
C LEU A 40 -10.23 8.45 -10.96
N LYS A 41 -11.32 9.22 -10.91
CA LYS A 41 -12.59 8.87 -11.54
C LYS A 41 -13.10 7.53 -11.04
N THR A 42 -13.09 7.40 -9.73
CA THR A 42 -13.57 6.19 -9.08
C THR A 42 -14.36 6.60 -7.83
N THR A 43 -14.63 5.66 -6.94
CA THR A 43 -15.44 5.93 -5.77
C THR A 43 -14.57 6.08 -4.54
N LYS A 44 -15.11 6.79 -3.56
CA LYS A 44 -14.45 6.95 -2.27
C LYS A 44 -14.19 5.59 -1.63
N GLN A 45 -15.14 4.66 -1.77
CA GLN A 45 -14.99 3.32 -1.23
C GLN A 45 -13.82 2.58 -1.85
N ALA A 46 -13.60 2.77 -3.16
CA ALA A 46 -12.48 2.12 -3.82
C ALA A 46 -11.15 2.61 -3.24
N ILE A 47 -11.03 3.92 -3.03
CA ILE A 47 -9.82 4.48 -2.45
C ILE A 47 -9.62 3.96 -1.03
N PHE A 48 -10.69 3.90 -0.27
CA PHE A 48 -10.61 3.40 1.09
C PHE A 48 -10.09 1.95 1.13
N ARG A 49 -10.58 1.13 0.21
CA ARG A 49 -10.15 -0.27 0.14
C ARG A 49 -8.67 -0.40 -0.22
N TYR A 50 -8.19 0.46 -1.10
CA TYR A 50 -6.76 0.48 -1.42
C TYR A 50 -5.94 0.79 -0.18
N GLU A 51 -6.38 1.78 0.58
CA GLU A 51 -5.63 2.19 1.77
C GLU A 51 -5.67 1.13 2.85
N LYS A 52 -6.71 0.31 2.87
CA LYS A 52 -6.83 -0.77 3.84
C LYS A 52 -6.23 -2.09 3.35
N ALA A 53 -5.67 -2.10 2.16
CA ALA A 53 -5.08 -3.28 1.56
C ALA A 53 -6.11 -4.40 1.34
N GLU A 54 -7.37 -4.02 1.18
CA GLU A 54 -8.40 -5.01 0.84
C GLU A 54 -8.34 -5.35 -0.63
N VAL A 55 -7.79 -4.46 -1.43
CA VAL A 55 -7.62 -4.64 -2.86
C VAL A 55 -6.23 -4.15 -3.22
N SER A 56 -5.55 -4.92 -4.05
CA SER A 56 -4.22 -4.55 -4.50
C SER A 56 -4.31 -3.47 -5.56
N MET A 57 -3.40 -2.50 -5.50
CA MET A 57 -3.41 -1.38 -6.43
C MET A 57 -2.51 -1.67 -7.61
N LYS A 58 -3.03 -1.47 -8.81
CA LYS A 58 -2.19 -1.60 -10.01
C LYS A 58 -1.17 -0.47 -10.02
N ASN A 59 -0.05 -0.70 -10.70
CA ASN A 59 0.98 0.33 -10.82
C ASN A 59 0.43 1.63 -11.38
N SER A 60 -0.42 1.55 -12.40
CA SER A 60 -0.99 2.76 -12.99
C SER A 60 -1.85 3.51 -11.99
N THR A 61 -2.62 2.78 -11.19
CA THR A 61 -3.46 3.40 -10.17
C THR A 61 -2.60 4.03 -9.08
N PHE A 62 -1.53 3.35 -8.68
CA PHE A 62 -0.61 3.87 -7.69
C PHE A 62 -0.04 5.22 -8.15
N LYS A 63 0.40 5.28 -9.40
CA LYS A 63 0.97 6.51 -9.93
C LYS A 63 -0.07 7.63 -9.96
N LYS A 64 -1.29 7.31 -10.36
CA LYS A 64 -2.37 8.29 -10.38
C LYS A 64 -2.67 8.80 -8.98
N TYR A 65 -2.67 7.91 -8.02
CA TYR A 65 -2.91 8.30 -6.63
C TYR A 65 -1.82 9.28 -6.18
N CYS A 66 -0.56 8.95 -6.44
CA CYS A 66 0.54 9.82 -6.05
C CYS A 66 0.39 11.21 -6.65
N TYR A 67 0.11 11.27 -7.94
CA TYR A 67 -0.08 12.57 -8.59
C TYR A 67 -1.28 13.31 -8.02
N ALA A 68 -2.33 12.57 -7.66
CA ALA A 68 -3.53 13.20 -7.12
C ALA A 68 -3.25 13.92 -5.81
N ILE A 69 -2.28 13.45 -5.04
CA ILE A 69 -1.93 14.09 -3.78
C ILE A 69 -0.64 14.89 -3.87
N GLY A 70 -0.14 15.12 -5.10
CA GLY A 70 1.03 15.98 -5.29
C GLY A 70 2.34 15.34 -4.89
N GLU A 71 2.45 14.03 -5.00
CA GLU A 71 3.67 13.31 -4.64
C GLU A 71 4.31 12.71 -5.88
N ASN A 72 5.63 12.57 -5.83
CA ASN A 72 6.37 11.91 -6.90
C ASN A 72 6.29 10.40 -6.69
N PRO A 73 5.75 9.63 -7.65
CA PRO A 73 5.59 8.19 -7.45
C PRO A 73 6.90 7.45 -7.20
N VAL A 74 7.99 7.92 -7.79
CA VAL A 74 9.28 7.26 -7.59
C VAL A 74 9.72 7.39 -6.14
N ASP A 75 9.62 8.62 -5.61
CA ASP A 75 10.00 8.86 -4.22
C ASP A 75 9.12 8.08 -3.25
N VAL A 76 7.82 8.05 -3.53
CA VAL A 76 6.89 7.33 -2.68
C VAL A 76 7.19 5.83 -2.73
N TYR A 77 7.45 5.30 -3.91
CA TYR A 77 7.75 3.88 -4.05
C TYR A 77 9.04 3.52 -3.31
N ASP A 78 10.05 4.39 -3.38
CA ASP A 78 11.30 4.16 -2.66
C ASP A 78 11.03 4.09 -1.15
N GLU A 79 10.22 5.00 -0.66
CA GLU A 79 9.88 5.02 0.76
C GLU A 79 9.14 3.75 1.16
N ILE A 80 8.18 3.33 0.34
CA ILE A 80 7.43 2.11 0.59
C ILE A 80 8.36 0.91 0.59
N SER A 81 9.27 0.86 -0.38
CA SER A 81 10.20 -0.27 -0.50
C SER A 81 11.07 -0.39 0.75
N LEU A 82 11.56 0.75 1.25
CA LEU A 82 12.38 0.73 2.46
C LEU A 82 11.59 0.28 3.68
N LYS A 83 10.37 0.75 3.80
CA LYS A 83 9.50 0.34 4.90
C LYS A 83 9.20 -1.16 4.83
N TYR A 84 8.93 -1.64 3.63
CA TYR A 84 8.61 -3.04 3.44
C TYR A 84 9.82 -3.92 3.74
N MET A 85 11.00 -3.49 3.33
CA MET A 85 12.22 -4.23 3.62
C MET A 85 12.42 -4.37 5.12
N ARG A 86 12.21 -3.29 5.86
CA ARG A 86 12.32 -3.35 7.31
C ARG A 86 11.28 -4.29 7.90
N TYR A 87 10.08 -4.25 7.37
CA TYR A 87 9.02 -5.12 7.84
C TYR A 87 9.38 -6.58 7.61
N VAL A 88 9.87 -6.89 6.41
CA VAL A 88 10.26 -8.26 6.09
C VAL A 88 11.41 -8.72 6.97
N ASP A 89 12.41 -7.85 7.19
CA ASP A 89 13.54 -8.20 8.05
C ASP A 89 13.09 -8.52 9.47
N THR A 90 12.12 -7.76 9.96
CA THR A 90 11.59 -7.96 11.30
C THR A 90 10.81 -9.25 11.42
N HIS A 91 10.06 -9.60 10.36
CA HIS A 91 9.17 -10.76 10.38
C HIS A 91 9.69 -11.95 9.57
N LYS A 92 10.92 -11.85 9.14
CA LYS A 92 11.47 -12.84 8.22
C LYS A 92 11.42 -14.27 8.75
N GLU A 93 11.78 -14.43 9.99
CA GLU A 93 11.77 -15.75 10.58
C GLU A 93 10.38 -16.34 10.61
N GLU A 94 9.42 -15.54 10.98
CA GLU A 94 8.04 -15.98 11.02
C GLU A 94 7.57 -16.44 9.65
N ILE A 95 7.88 -15.67 8.63
CA ILE A 95 7.45 -16.00 7.27
C ILE A 95 8.14 -17.24 6.76
N ILE A 96 9.44 -17.31 6.92
CA ILE A 96 10.22 -18.43 6.41
C ILE A 96 9.91 -19.72 7.13
N GLU A 97 9.78 -19.66 8.43
CA GLU A 97 9.47 -20.87 9.22
C GLU A 97 8.14 -21.47 8.84
N LYS A 98 7.17 -20.61 8.60
CA LYS A 98 5.84 -21.12 8.29
C LYS A 98 5.77 -21.74 6.92
N GLU A 99 6.73 -21.46 6.08
CA GLU A 99 6.78 -22.04 4.75
C GLU A 99 7.50 -23.38 4.74
N LYS A 100 8.17 -23.70 5.82
CA LYS A 100 8.79 -25.00 5.92
C LYS A 100 7.77 -26.04 6.25
#